data_b66779907c61d5f19c97bd9007d5f41d
#
_entry.id   b66779907c61d5f19c97bd9007d5f41d
#
_cell.length_a   1.000
_cell.length_b   1.000
_cell.length_c   1.000
_cell.angle_alpha   90.00
_cell.angle_beta   90.00
_cell.angle_gamma   90.00
#
_symmetry.space_group_name_H-M   'P 1'
#
loop_
_entity.id
_entity.type
_entity.pdbx_description
1 polymer ?
#
loop_
_entity_poly.entity_id
_entity_poly.type
_entity_poly.pdbx_seq_one_letter_code
_entity_poly.pdbx_strand_id
1 'polypeptide(L)'
;MRKILSTIFGLILLTAWVQAEPLSPADVKSLLARIRDMRVKSPHVQADFREEKTIRLMNKPIVSAGKVWFHPPNKFRREVRGNSPSVTVSDGQQLWIYYANFKSAEHYSLGKRSPVDAAIAAVNTALNLENVENTFQISGRKIDNGYELELLPRSPSMKRIFQRFNIRINSELLVERTEMVQPNGDRLVTTYSNQTRAPIPASTFEFTPPPGTEITTPLGR
;
A
#
# COMPACT_ATOMS: atom_id res chain seq x y z
N MET A 1 -3.68 6.51 75.57
CA MET A 1 -4.25 5.90 74.39
C MET A 1 -4.13 6.90 73.22
N ARG A 2 -3.14 6.76 72.38
CA ARG A 2 -2.89 7.63 71.20
C ARG A 2 -3.41 6.90 69.97
N LYS A 3 -4.43 7.41 69.33
CA LYS A 3 -4.98 6.92 68.06
C LYS A 3 -4.12 7.50 66.92
N ILE A 4 -3.40 6.63 66.18
CA ILE A 4 -2.69 6.99 64.99
C ILE A 4 -3.70 6.87 63.82
N LEU A 5 -4.04 8.00 63.20
CA LEU A 5 -4.85 8.07 62.00
C LEU A 5 -3.93 7.91 60.79
N SER A 6 -3.96 6.76 60.13
CA SER A 6 -3.18 6.47 58.94
C SER A 6 -3.94 6.93 57.69
N THR A 7 -3.51 8.04 57.07
CA THR A 7 -4.09 8.58 55.87
C THR A 7 -3.42 7.87 54.66
N ILE A 8 -4.16 6.96 54.04
CA ILE A 8 -3.76 6.33 52.76
C ILE A 8 -4.04 7.34 51.64
N PHE A 9 -2.94 7.90 51.09
CA PHE A 9 -2.99 8.76 49.91
C PHE A 9 -3.01 7.84 48.67
N GLY A 10 -4.20 7.62 48.09
CA GLY A 10 -4.37 6.83 46.89
C GLY A 10 -3.83 7.61 45.66
N LEU A 11 -2.73 7.14 45.09
CA LEU A 11 -2.16 7.66 43.86
C LEU A 11 -3.03 7.18 42.67
N ILE A 12 -3.92 8.03 42.18
CA ILE A 12 -4.70 7.78 40.95
C ILE A 12 -3.76 7.99 39.76
N LEU A 13 -3.26 6.90 39.21
CA LEU A 13 -2.57 6.90 37.91
C LEU A 13 -3.60 7.18 36.81
N LEU A 14 -3.69 8.43 36.37
CA LEU A 14 -4.40 8.83 35.15
C LEU A 14 -3.62 8.25 33.96
N THR A 15 -4.01 7.09 33.48
CA THR A 15 -3.58 6.57 32.17
C THR A 15 -4.22 7.45 31.11
N ALA A 16 -3.46 8.40 30.56
CA ALA A 16 -3.89 9.16 29.40
C ALA A 16 -4.02 8.19 28.21
N TRP A 17 -5.23 7.89 27.83
CA TRP A 17 -5.51 7.19 26.58
C TRP A 17 -5.14 8.17 25.46
N VAL A 18 -4.05 7.88 24.74
CA VAL A 18 -3.72 8.61 23.53
C VAL A 18 -4.79 8.27 22.49
N GLN A 19 -5.80 9.13 22.41
CA GLN A 19 -6.81 9.02 21.37
C GLN A 19 -6.23 9.55 20.06
N ALA A 20 -6.33 8.74 19.00
CA ALA A 20 -5.98 9.17 17.66
C ALA A 20 -6.85 10.38 17.28
N GLU A 21 -6.20 11.53 17.07
CA GLU A 21 -6.87 12.80 16.80
C GLU A 21 -7.32 12.85 15.32
N PRO A 22 -8.63 13.04 15.04
CA PRO A 22 -9.12 13.17 13.68
C PRO A 22 -8.51 14.40 13.00
N LEU A 23 -8.09 14.26 11.74
CA LEU A 23 -7.64 15.38 10.92
C LEU A 23 -8.84 16.11 10.32
N SER A 24 -8.80 17.45 10.33
CA SER A 24 -9.72 18.24 9.54
C SER A 24 -9.52 18.02 8.03
N PRO A 25 -10.50 18.33 7.16
CA PRO A 25 -10.31 18.27 5.72
C PRO A 25 -9.13 19.14 5.22
N ALA A 26 -8.88 20.27 5.88
CA ALA A 26 -7.74 21.15 5.58
C ALA A 26 -6.40 20.49 5.93
N ASP A 27 -6.33 19.79 7.08
CA ASP A 27 -5.13 19.08 7.50
C ASP A 27 -4.84 17.87 6.60
N VAL A 28 -5.86 17.14 6.17
CA VAL A 28 -5.72 16.05 5.16
C VAL A 28 -5.14 16.62 3.86
N LYS A 29 -5.69 17.74 3.36
CA LYS A 29 -5.18 18.40 2.15
C LYS A 29 -3.73 18.86 2.31
N SER A 30 -3.38 19.45 3.44
CA SER A 30 -2.02 19.86 3.77
C SER A 30 -1.06 18.66 3.84
N LEU A 31 -1.46 17.57 4.47
CA LEU A 31 -0.69 16.34 4.53
C LEU A 31 -0.41 15.77 3.13
N LEU A 32 -1.43 15.70 2.28
CA LEU A 32 -1.29 15.22 0.89
C LEU A 32 -0.36 16.12 0.08
N ALA A 33 -0.41 17.44 0.27
CA ALA A 33 0.51 18.38 -0.37
C ALA A 33 1.96 18.12 0.07
N ARG A 34 2.22 17.95 1.36
CA ARG A 34 3.56 17.62 1.89
C ARG A 34 4.10 16.30 1.33
N ILE A 35 3.25 15.29 1.18
CA ILE A 35 3.64 14.01 0.58
C ILE A 35 4.02 14.19 -0.89
N ARG A 36 3.25 14.96 -1.66
CA ARG A 36 3.56 15.29 -3.06
C ARG A 36 4.89 16.02 -3.18
N ASP A 37 5.10 17.07 -2.38
CA ASP A 37 6.34 17.85 -2.38
C ASP A 37 7.57 16.99 -2.05
N MET A 38 7.44 16.09 -1.08
CA MET A 38 8.49 15.13 -0.73
C MET A 38 8.82 14.20 -1.90
N ARG A 39 7.80 13.73 -2.61
CA ARG A 39 7.99 12.82 -3.77
C ARG A 39 8.60 13.51 -4.96
N VAL A 40 8.29 14.77 -5.20
CA VAL A 40 8.97 15.57 -6.24
C VAL A 40 10.47 15.66 -5.95
N LYS A 41 10.84 15.89 -4.69
CA LYS A 41 12.24 15.98 -4.26
C LYS A 41 12.97 14.64 -4.25
N SER A 42 12.26 13.56 -3.98
CA SER A 42 12.82 12.22 -3.84
C SER A 42 11.84 11.17 -4.41
N PRO A 43 11.82 11.03 -5.76
CA PRO A 43 10.79 10.23 -6.43
C PRO A 43 10.96 8.72 -6.21
N HIS A 44 12.17 8.27 -5.93
CA HIS A 44 12.45 6.85 -5.76
C HIS A 44 12.06 6.36 -4.37
N VAL A 45 11.43 5.20 -4.30
CA VAL A 45 11.21 4.45 -3.06
C VAL A 45 11.48 2.98 -3.31
N GLN A 46 12.28 2.38 -2.46
CA GLN A 46 12.44 0.92 -2.40
C GLN A 46 12.29 0.45 -0.97
N ALA A 47 11.71 -0.74 -0.80
CA ALA A 47 11.41 -1.31 0.51
C ALA A 47 11.40 -2.83 0.45
N ASP A 48 11.65 -3.46 1.57
CA ASP A 48 11.20 -4.82 1.80
C ASP A 48 9.71 -4.80 2.19
N PHE A 49 8.97 -5.82 1.80
CA PHE A 49 7.57 -5.95 2.19
C PHE A 49 7.27 -7.33 2.76
N ARG A 50 6.30 -7.36 3.68
CA ARG A 50 5.59 -8.55 4.12
C ARG A 50 4.10 -8.35 3.91
N GLU A 51 3.48 -9.28 3.24
CA GLU A 51 2.07 -9.22 2.85
C GLU A 51 1.32 -10.41 3.44
N GLU A 52 0.16 -10.12 4.02
CA GLU A 52 -0.77 -11.10 4.56
C GLU A 52 -2.11 -10.97 3.83
N LYS A 53 -2.48 -12.01 3.10
CA LYS A 53 -3.78 -12.12 2.45
C LYS A 53 -4.68 -13.03 3.27
N THR A 54 -5.68 -12.45 3.92
CA THR A 54 -6.75 -13.18 4.61
C THR A 54 -7.90 -13.39 3.65
N ILE A 55 -8.18 -14.64 3.33
CA ILE A 55 -9.33 -15.04 2.51
C ILE A 55 -10.40 -15.54 3.48
N ARG A 56 -11.61 -14.99 3.39
CA ARG A 56 -12.71 -15.26 4.34
C ARG A 56 -13.03 -16.75 4.50
N LEU A 57 -12.82 -17.54 3.45
CA LEU A 57 -13.09 -18.99 3.45
C LEU A 57 -11.89 -19.83 3.88
N MET A 58 -10.75 -19.22 4.22
CA MET A 58 -9.54 -19.93 4.64
C MET A 58 -9.25 -19.71 6.12
N ASN A 59 -8.83 -20.75 6.81
CA ASN A 59 -8.53 -20.70 8.24
C ASN A 59 -7.18 -20.02 8.57
N LYS A 60 -6.31 -19.86 7.58
CA LYS A 60 -4.98 -19.25 7.76
C LYS A 60 -4.72 -18.23 6.65
N PRO A 61 -4.08 -17.11 6.96
CA PRO A 61 -3.67 -16.16 5.95
C PRO A 61 -2.57 -16.73 5.05
N ILE A 62 -2.57 -16.32 3.80
CA ILE A 62 -1.45 -16.53 2.89
C ILE A 62 -0.44 -15.43 3.15
N VAL A 63 0.80 -15.80 3.44
CA VAL A 63 1.88 -14.85 3.73
C VAL A 63 2.89 -14.88 2.60
N SER A 64 3.23 -13.71 2.09
CA SER A 64 4.32 -13.51 1.14
C SER A 64 5.24 -12.38 1.60
N ALA A 65 6.49 -12.42 1.15
CA ALA A 65 7.47 -11.38 1.44
C ALA A 65 8.37 -11.17 0.23
N GLY A 66 9.01 -10.02 0.18
CA GLY A 66 9.89 -9.70 -0.93
C GLY A 66 10.38 -8.26 -0.92
N LYS A 67 10.63 -7.73 -2.11
CA LYS A 67 11.11 -6.36 -2.28
C LYS A 67 10.28 -5.63 -3.32
N VAL A 68 10.13 -4.32 -3.12
CA VAL A 68 9.42 -3.43 -4.03
C VAL A 68 10.27 -2.21 -4.35
N TRP A 69 10.21 -1.79 -5.60
CA TRP A 69 10.80 -0.56 -6.12
C TRP A 69 9.72 0.24 -6.81
N PHE A 70 9.72 1.52 -6.57
CA PHE A 70 8.73 2.42 -7.12
C PHE A 70 9.38 3.69 -7.63
N HIS A 71 8.96 4.11 -8.82
CA HIS A 71 9.32 5.39 -9.43
C HIS A 71 8.06 6.00 -10.06
N PRO A 72 7.55 7.10 -9.48
CA PRO A 72 6.38 7.78 -10.02
C PRO A 72 6.54 8.18 -11.48
N PRO A 73 5.44 8.30 -12.23
CA PRO A 73 4.08 8.11 -11.73
C PRO A 73 3.59 6.65 -11.78
N ASN A 74 4.24 5.77 -12.55
CA ASN A 74 3.65 4.48 -12.92
C ASN A 74 4.66 3.35 -13.12
N LYS A 75 5.95 3.57 -12.80
CA LYS A 75 6.95 2.49 -12.86
C LYS A 75 7.06 1.82 -11.51
N PHE A 76 6.95 0.50 -11.49
CA PHE A 76 7.17 -0.29 -10.30
C PHE A 76 7.72 -1.68 -10.62
N ARG A 77 8.41 -2.25 -9.65
CA ARG A 77 8.82 -3.65 -9.63
C ARG A 77 8.50 -4.23 -8.27
N ARG A 78 7.93 -5.41 -8.25
CA ARG A 78 7.66 -6.18 -7.04
C ARG A 78 8.16 -7.60 -7.22
N GLU A 79 9.01 -8.05 -6.33
CA GLU A 79 9.54 -9.41 -6.31
C GLU A 79 9.08 -10.12 -5.07
N VAL A 80 8.31 -11.19 -5.24
CA VAL A 80 7.92 -12.12 -4.17
C VAL A 80 8.99 -13.21 -4.09
N ARG A 81 9.38 -13.54 -2.87
CA ARG A 81 10.35 -14.60 -2.56
C ARG A 81 9.67 -15.77 -1.85
N GLY A 82 10.34 -16.91 -1.78
CA GLY A 82 9.87 -18.10 -1.07
C GLY A 82 9.26 -19.15 -1.99
N ASN A 83 8.22 -19.85 -1.51
CA ASN A 83 7.68 -21.05 -2.18
C ASN A 83 6.92 -20.76 -3.50
N SER A 84 6.42 -19.53 -3.66
CA SER A 84 5.70 -19.10 -4.87
C SER A 84 6.30 -17.80 -5.39
N PRO A 85 7.54 -17.84 -5.91
CA PRO A 85 8.23 -16.66 -6.38
C PRO A 85 7.54 -16.08 -7.62
N SER A 86 7.38 -14.77 -7.60
CA SER A 86 6.82 -14.03 -8.74
C SER A 86 7.48 -12.66 -8.88
N VAL A 87 7.48 -12.15 -10.10
CA VAL A 87 8.01 -10.82 -10.43
C VAL A 87 6.92 -10.06 -11.17
N THR A 88 6.54 -8.92 -10.62
CA THR A 88 5.62 -7.98 -11.27
C THR A 88 6.41 -6.73 -11.63
N VAL A 89 6.38 -6.33 -12.90
CA VAL A 89 7.12 -5.16 -13.39
C VAL A 89 6.22 -4.31 -14.27
N SER A 90 6.22 -3.01 -14.03
CA SER A 90 5.62 -2.03 -14.94
C SER A 90 6.65 -0.97 -15.30
N ASP A 91 6.75 -0.68 -16.58
CA ASP A 91 7.51 0.47 -17.12
C ASP A 91 6.62 1.70 -17.33
N GLY A 92 5.31 1.58 -17.03
CA GLY A 92 4.30 2.61 -17.22
C GLY A 92 3.50 2.46 -18.52
N GLN A 93 3.94 1.64 -19.45
CA GLN A 93 3.24 1.31 -20.72
C GLN A 93 2.81 -0.14 -20.75
N GLN A 94 3.57 -1.01 -20.14
CA GLN A 94 3.36 -2.44 -20.07
C GLN A 94 3.43 -2.91 -18.62
N LEU A 95 2.71 -3.98 -18.33
CA LEU A 95 2.78 -4.71 -17.07
C LEU A 95 3.07 -6.17 -17.37
N TRP A 96 4.08 -6.69 -16.73
CA TRP A 96 4.44 -8.11 -16.72
C TRP A 96 4.22 -8.70 -15.34
N ILE A 97 3.62 -9.90 -15.28
CA ILE A 97 3.54 -10.72 -14.08
C ILE A 97 4.12 -12.08 -14.41
N TYR A 98 5.29 -12.40 -13.88
CA TYR A 98 5.99 -13.65 -14.12
C TYR A 98 5.88 -14.57 -12.91
N TYR A 99 5.53 -15.81 -13.14
CA TYR A 99 5.40 -16.88 -12.15
C TYR A 99 6.50 -17.91 -12.40
N ALA A 100 7.57 -17.83 -11.62
CA ALA A 100 8.79 -18.63 -11.87
C ALA A 100 8.54 -20.14 -11.78
N ASN A 101 7.74 -20.61 -10.82
CA ASN A 101 7.44 -22.04 -10.65
C ASN A 101 6.67 -22.65 -11.84
N PHE A 102 5.91 -21.82 -12.55
CA PHE A 102 5.09 -22.27 -13.68
C PHE A 102 5.74 -21.96 -15.04
N LYS A 103 6.87 -21.27 -15.06
CA LYS A 103 7.48 -20.72 -16.28
C LYS A 103 6.45 -20.02 -17.17
N SER A 104 5.56 -19.26 -16.56
CA SER A 104 4.48 -18.54 -17.25
C SER A 104 4.54 -17.06 -16.94
N ALA A 105 4.12 -16.23 -17.87
CA ALA A 105 4.01 -14.80 -17.70
C ALA A 105 2.69 -14.27 -18.28
N GLU A 106 2.10 -13.33 -17.57
CA GLU A 106 1.00 -12.52 -18.08
C GLU A 106 1.55 -11.18 -18.55
N HIS A 107 1.10 -10.74 -19.71
CA HIS A 107 1.47 -9.48 -20.31
C HIS A 107 0.24 -8.60 -20.55
N TYR A 108 0.30 -7.36 -20.10
CA TYR A 108 -0.76 -6.38 -20.24
C TYR A 108 -0.20 -5.09 -20.86
N SER A 109 -0.85 -4.59 -21.94
CA SER A 109 -0.60 -3.25 -22.45
C SER A 109 -1.43 -2.26 -21.68
N LEU A 110 -0.80 -1.30 -20.99
CA LEU A 110 -1.46 -0.28 -20.19
C LEU A 110 -1.97 0.89 -21.08
N GLY A 111 -3.01 1.59 -20.61
CA GLY A 111 -3.54 2.76 -21.32
C GLY A 111 -4.64 2.48 -22.35
N LYS A 112 -5.10 1.24 -22.48
CA LYS A 112 -6.17 0.84 -23.43
C LYS A 112 -7.58 0.76 -22.81
N ARG A 113 -7.82 1.44 -21.67
CA ARG A 113 -9.11 1.46 -20.95
C ARG A 113 -9.66 0.08 -20.57
N SER A 114 -8.80 -0.84 -20.21
CA SER A 114 -9.20 -2.15 -19.71
C SER A 114 -9.64 -2.08 -18.23
N PRO A 115 -10.44 -3.03 -17.73
CA PRO A 115 -10.72 -3.15 -16.29
C PRO A 115 -9.47 -3.29 -15.44
N VAL A 116 -8.41 -3.91 -15.97
CA VAL A 116 -7.12 -4.05 -15.28
C VAL A 116 -6.41 -2.70 -15.19
N ASP A 117 -6.45 -1.88 -16.25
CA ASP A 117 -5.89 -0.52 -16.20
C ASP A 117 -6.54 0.30 -15.09
N ALA A 118 -7.86 0.21 -14.94
CA ALA A 118 -8.59 0.90 -13.89
C ALA A 118 -8.18 0.41 -12.50
N ALA A 119 -7.99 -0.90 -12.31
CA ALA A 119 -7.55 -1.47 -11.03
C ALA A 119 -6.10 -1.07 -10.70
N ILE A 120 -5.19 -1.15 -11.67
CA ILE A 120 -3.79 -0.74 -11.51
C ILE A 120 -3.71 0.77 -11.24
N ALA A 121 -4.44 1.57 -12.01
CA ALA A 121 -4.49 3.02 -11.80
C ALA A 121 -5.02 3.38 -10.41
N ALA A 122 -6.04 2.67 -9.91
CA ALA A 122 -6.58 2.88 -8.58
C ALA A 122 -5.57 2.55 -7.48
N VAL A 123 -4.89 1.42 -7.58
CA VAL A 123 -3.83 1.02 -6.63
C VAL A 123 -2.67 2.01 -6.70
N ASN A 124 -2.23 2.39 -7.90
CA ASN A 124 -1.20 3.39 -8.07
C ASN A 124 -1.60 4.75 -7.50
N THR A 125 -2.83 5.21 -7.74
CA THR A 125 -3.35 6.46 -7.16
C THR A 125 -3.35 6.40 -5.64
N ALA A 126 -3.79 5.29 -5.05
CA ALA A 126 -3.79 5.10 -3.61
C ALA A 126 -2.37 5.05 -3.03
N LEU A 127 -1.43 4.38 -3.69
CA LEU A 127 -0.03 4.31 -3.25
C LEU A 127 0.70 5.63 -3.48
N ASN A 128 0.41 6.33 -4.58
CA ASN A 128 1.02 7.62 -4.91
C ASN A 128 0.42 8.78 -4.14
N LEU A 129 -0.80 8.67 -3.68
CA LEU A 129 -1.59 9.76 -3.09
C LEU A 129 -1.63 11.02 -4.00
N GLU A 130 -1.43 10.82 -5.31
CA GLU A 130 -1.48 11.89 -6.30
C GLU A 130 -2.89 11.99 -6.87
N ASN A 131 -3.50 13.16 -6.78
CA ASN A 131 -4.89 13.41 -7.20
C ASN A 131 -5.90 12.41 -6.59
N VAL A 132 -5.56 11.86 -5.43
CA VAL A 132 -6.33 10.80 -4.75
C VAL A 132 -7.74 11.28 -4.37
N GLU A 133 -7.91 12.58 -4.14
CA GLU A 133 -9.18 13.22 -3.80
C GLU A 133 -10.24 13.09 -4.93
N ASN A 134 -9.80 12.98 -6.17
CA ASN A 134 -10.70 12.82 -7.32
C ASN A 134 -11.33 11.41 -7.35
N THR A 135 -10.60 10.43 -6.84
CA THR A 135 -10.94 9.01 -6.91
C THR A 135 -11.55 8.49 -5.63
N PHE A 136 -11.13 9.08 -4.48
CA PHE A 136 -11.53 8.62 -3.15
C PHE A 136 -12.13 9.74 -2.31
N GLN A 137 -13.03 9.36 -1.41
CA GLN A 137 -13.30 10.13 -0.21
C GLN A 137 -12.23 9.77 0.82
N ILE A 138 -11.60 10.77 1.41
CA ILE A 138 -10.46 10.59 2.30
C ILE A 138 -10.82 11.13 3.67
N SER A 139 -10.58 10.33 4.70
CA SER A 139 -10.50 10.76 6.08
C SER A 139 -9.13 10.40 6.66
N GLY A 140 -8.73 11.06 7.72
CA GLY A 140 -7.43 10.83 8.33
C GLY A 140 -7.45 11.07 9.82
N ARG A 141 -6.45 10.52 10.49
CA ARG A 141 -6.18 10.77 11.90
C ARG A 141 -4.67 10.83 12.15
N LYS A 142 -4.28 11.63 13.12
CA LYS A 142 -2.92 11.63 13.64
C LYS A 142 -2.76 10.45 14.59
N ILE A 143 -1.64 9.77 14.49
CA ILE A 143 -1.22 8.67 15.36
C ILE A 143 0.17 8.99 15.93
N ASP A 144 0.64 8.24 16.93
CA ASP A 144 1.87 8.53 17.68
C ASP A 144 3.08 8.83 16.80
N ASN A 145 3.26 8.07 15.70
CA ASN A 145 4.39 8.24 14.79
C ASN A 145 3.93 8.45 13.34
N GLY A 146 3.03 9.41 13.12
CA GLY A 146 2.61 9.75 11.78
C GLY A 146 1.10 9.90 11.60
N TYR A 147 0.59 9.30 10.54
CA TYR A 147 -0.79 9.50 10.11
C TYR A 147 -1.41 8.19 9.61
N GLU A 148 -2.70 8.07 9.78
CA GLU A 148 -3.48 7.01 9.15
C GLU A 148 -4.57 7.65 8.29
N LEU A 149 -4.62 7.25 7.01
CA LEU A 149 -5.62 7.69 6.04
C LEU A 149 -6.52 6.53 5.68
N GLU A 150 -7.82 6.79 5.63
CA GLU A 150 -8.82 5.90 5.08
C GLU A 150 -9.31 6.45 3.74
N LEU A 151 -9.28 5.63 2.71
CA LEU A 151 -9.70 5.96 1.35
C LEU A 151 -10.90 5.09 0.98
N LEU A 152 -12.04 5.73 0.76
CA LEU A 152 -13.27 5.09 0.31
C LEU A 152 -13.49 5.41 -1.18
N PRO A 153 -13.59 4.40 -2.07
CA PRO A 153 -13.75 4.64 -3.49
C PRO A 153 -15.05 5.37 -3.80
N ARG A 154 -14.99 6.37 -4.70
CA ARG A 154 -16.17 7.14 -5.10
C ARG A 154 -16.98 6.42 -6.17
N SER A 155 -16.32 5.80 -7.15
CA SER A 155 -17.02 5.19 -8.29
C SER A 155 -17.57 3.79 -7.99
N PRO A 156 -18.73 3.41 -8.55
CA PRO A 156 -19.29 2.06 -8.41
C PRO A 156 -18.37 0.97 -8.97
N SER A 157 -17.60 1.25 -10.01
CA SER A 157 -16.66 0.31 -10.61
C SER A 157 -15.54 -0.05 -9.62
N MET A 158 -15.00 0.94 -8.92
CA MET A 158 -13.97 0.72 -7.90
C MET A 158 -14.50 0.03 -6.65
N LYS A 159 -15.73 0.34 -6.23
CA LYS A 159 -16.40 -0.34 -5.10
C LYS A 159 -16.59 -1.84 -5.33
N ARG A 160 -16.57 -2.30 -6.59
CA ARG A 160 -16.57 -3.73 -6.93
C ARG A 160 -15.19 -4.39 -6.76
N ILE A 161 -14.11 -3.60 -6.75
CA ILE A 161 -12.73 -4.09 -6.58
C ILE A 161 -12.35 -4.11 -5.11
N PHE A 162 -12.62 -3.02 -4.39
CA PHE A 162 -12.38 -2.92 -2.96
C PHE A 162 -13.34 -1.93 -2.29
N GLN A 163 -13.62 -2.18 -1.01
CA GLN A 163 -14.51 -1.34 -0.20
C GLN A 163 -13.76 -0.19 0.45
N ARG A 164 -12.53 -0.46 0.90
CA ARG A 164 -11.74 0.46 1.69
C ARG A 164 -10.25 0.18 1.49
N PHE A 165 -9.49 1.26 1.51
CA PHE A 165 -8.04 1.20 1.50
C PHE A 165 -7.49 2.09 2.61
N ASN A 166 -6.81 1.49 3.59
CA ASN A 166 -6.18 2.20 4.68
C ASN A 166 -4.68 2.31 4.43
N ILE A 167 -4.11 3.47 4.72
CA ILE A 167 -2.69 3.76 4.55
C ILE A 167 -2.15 4.34 5.85
N ARG A 168 -1.14 3.70 6.42
CA ARG A 168 -0.37 4.24 7.53
C ARG A 168 0.92 4.85 7.00
N ILE A 169 1.18 6.08 7.41
CA ILE A 169 2.29 6.90 6.95
C ILE A 169 3.07 7.34 8.18
N ASN A 170 4.39 7.16 8.19
CA ASN A 170 5.24 7.56 9.30
C ASN A 170 5.57 9.07 9.29
N SER A 171 6.30 9.51 10.30
CA SER A 171 6.75 10.91 10.44
C SER A 171 7.63 11.40 9.28
N GLU A 172 8.31 10.49 8.56
CA GLU A 172 9.11 10.78 7.38
C GLU A 172 8.29 10.81 6.08
N LEU A 173 6.97 10.71 6.18
CA LEU A 173 6.03 10.65 5.06
C LEU A 173 6.26 9.43 4.13
N LEU A 174 6.71 8.31 4.70
CA LEU A 174 6.80 7.01 4.04
C LEU A 174 5.60 6.14 4.43
N VAL A 175 5.10 5.38 3.48
CA VAL A 175 4.03 4.41 3.73
C VAL A 175 4.60 3.21 4.48
N GLU A 176 4.17 2.99 5.73
CA GLU A 176 4.60 1.83 6.53
C GLU A 176 3.70 0.61 6.36
N ARG A 177 2.41 0.87 6.14
CA ARG A 177 1.41 -0.18 6.05
C ARG A 177 0.28 0.23 5.14
N THR A 178 -0.20 -0.73 4.37
CA THR A 178 -1.46 -0.62 3.63
C THR A 178 -2.39 -1.76 4.00
N GLU A 179 -3.69 -1.50 3.96
CA GLU A 179 -4.72 -2.52 4.13
C GLU A 179 -5.82 -2.28 3.12
N MET A 180 -6.05 -3.26 2.27
CA MET A 180 -7.15 -3.28 1.31
C MET A 180 -8.22 -4.28 1.77
N VAL A 181 -9.46 -3.84 1.84
CA VAL A 181 -10.62 -4.67 2.14
C VAL A 181 -11.46 -4.83 0.89
N GLN A 182 -11.67 -6.05 0.46
CA GLN A 182 -12.48 -6.40 -0.72
C GLN A 182 -13.96 -6.56 -0.37
N PRO A 183 -14.88 -6.46 -1.35
CA PRO A 183 -16.32 -6.60 -1.12
C PRO A 183 -16.75 -7.96 -0.54
N ASN A 184 -16.01 -9.02 -0.82
CA ASN A 184 -16.24 -10.35 -0.27
C ASN A 184 -15.72 -10.53 1.17
N GLY A 185 -15.09 -9.48 1.74
CA GLY A 185 -14.50 -9.49 3.08
C GLY A 185 -13.06 -9.98 3.13
N ASP A 186 -12.45 -10.31 2.00
CA ASP A 186 -11.01 -10.61 1.94
C ASP A 186 -10.20 -9.36 2.29
N ARG A 187 -9.07 -9.58 2.96
CA ARG A 187 -8.15 -8.50 3.37
C ARG A 187 -6.76 -8.77 2.84
N LEU A 188 -6.14 -7.71 2.36
CA LEU A 188 -4.73 -7.70 1.98
C LEU A 188 -4.02 -6.65 2.82
N VAL A 189 -3.11 -7.07 3.67
CA VAL A 189 -2.30 -6.20 4.53
C VAL A 189 -0.85 -6.29 4.07
N THR A 190 -0.26 -5.16 3.70
CA THR A 190 1.16 -5.09 3.36
C THR A 190 1.88 -4.17 4.34
N THR A 191 2.94 -4.65 4.94
CA THR A 191 3.84 -3.88 5.81
C THR A 191 5.17 -3.69 5.09
N TYR A 192 5.68 -2.47 5.11
CA TYR A 192 6.93 -2.09 4.46
C TYR A 192 8.00 -1.81 5.52
N SER A 193 9.22 -2.26 5.26
CA SER A 193 10.40 -2.08 6.11
C SER A 193 11.64 -1.77 5.26
N ASN A 194 12.72 -1.37 5.91
CA ASN A 194 14.00 -1.06 5.26
C ASN A 194 13.85 -0.10 4.08
N GLN A 195 12.99 0.91 4.25
CA GLN A 195 12.67 1.87 3.21
C GLN A 195 13.83 2.80 2.94
N THR A 196 14.09 3.08 1.66
CA THR A 196 15.08 4.06 1.24
C THR A 196 14.63 4.80 -0.01
N ARG A 197 15.10 6.04 -0.14
CA ARG A 197 14.89 6.91 -1.31
C ARG A 197 16.12 6.98 -2.22
N ALA A 198 17.03 6.03 -2.12
CA ALA A 198 18.21 5.96 -2.99
C ALA A 198 17.79 5.86 -4.47
N PRO A 199 18.60 6.40 -5.39
CA PRO A 199 18.38 6.26 -6.82
C PRO A 199 18.19 4.81 -7.23
N ILE A 200 17.25 4.58 -8.14
CA ILE A 200 16.94 3.26 -8.69
C ILE A 200 17.35 3.26 -10.17
N PRO A 201 18.20 2.32 -10.62
CA PRO A 201 18.56 2.20 -12.04
C PRO A 201 17.32 2.00 -12.91
N ALA A 202 17.30 2.60 -14.11
CA ALA A 202 16.17 2.48 -15.03
C ALA A 202 15.89 1.02 -15.43
N SER A 203 16.95 0.20 -15.57
CA SER A 203 16.87 -1.23 -15.88
C SER A 203 16.10 -2.05 -14.84
N THR A 204 15.91 -1.52 -13.62
CA THR A 204 15.06 -2.16 -12.60
C THR A 204 13.62 -2.33 -13.08
N PHE A 205 13.14 -1.44 -13.94
CA PHE A 205 11.77 -1.44 -14.45
C PHE A 205 11.64 -2.08 -15.83
N GLU A 206 12.71 -2.73 -16.31
CA GLU A 206 12.72 -3.50 -17.53
C GLU A 206 12.53 -4.99 -17.19
N PHE A 207 11.81 -5.71 -18.04
CA PHE A 207 11.60 -7.14 -17.85
C PHE A 207 11.55 -7.85 -19.21
N THR A 208 12.35 -8.89 -19.32
CA THR A 208 12.31 -9.84 -20.44
C THR A 208 12.03 -11.22 -19.86
N PRO A 209 10.95 -11.90 -20.28
CA PRO A 209 10.68 -13.25 -19.83
C PRO A 209 11.83 -14.20 -20.13
N PRO A 210 12.21 -15.08 -19.19
CA PRO A 210 13.24 -16.09 -19.44
C PRO A 210 12.88 -17.00 -20.62
N PRO A 211 13.86 -17.59 -21.32
CA PRO A 211 13.60 -18.55 -22.39
C PRO A 211 12.68 -19.70 -21.93
N GLY A 212 11.74 -20.09 -22.79
CA GLY A 212 10.79 -21.15 -22.50
C GLY A 212 9.62 -20.73 -21.58
N THR A 213 9.43 -19.43 -21.38
CA THR A 213 8.26 -18.90 -20.66
C THR A 213 7.04 -18.92 -21.57
N GLU A 214 5.93 -19.51 -21.09
CA GLU A 214 4.63 -19.38 -21.72
C GLU A 214 4.05 -17.99 -21.44
N ILE A 215 3.69 -17.25 -22.50
CA ILE A 215 3.19 -15.88 -22.38
C ILE A 215 1.70 -15.86 -22.72
N THR A 216 0.91 -15.32 -21.80
CA THR A 216 -0.52 -15.09 -21.97
C THR A 216 -0.83 -13.58 -21.95
N THR A 217 -1.88 -13.20 -22.69
CA THR A 217 -2.43 -11.82 -22.67
C THR A 217 -3.90 -11.90 -22.28
N PRO A 218 -4.21 -11.91 -20.96
CA PRO A 218 -5.54 -12.30 -20.47
C PRO A 218 -6.70 -11.42 -20.93
N LEU A 219 -6.43 -10.21 -21.41
CA LEU A 219 -7.47 -9.26 -21.85
C LEU A 219 -7.56 -9.10 -23.38
N GLY A 220 -6.93 -9.99 -24.13
CA GLY A 220 -6.89 -9.90 -25.59
C GLY A 220 -5.96 -8.80 -26.12
N ARG A 221 -5.75 -8.83 -27.42
CA ARG A 221 -4.90 -7.88 -28.16
C ARG A 221 -5.51 -6.48 -28.21
#